data_5ea07608345d326ade0f0bf0b7fbbf5c
#
_entry.id   5ea07608345d326ade0f0bf0b7fbbf5c
#
_cell.length_a   1.000
_cell.length_b   1.000
_cell.length_c   1.000
_cell.angle_alpha   90.00
_cell.angle_beta   90.00
_cell.angle_gamma   90.00
#
_symmetry.space_group_name_H-M   'P 1'
#
loop_
_entity.id
_entity.type
_entity.pdbx_description
1 polymer ?
#
loop_
_entity_poly.entity_id
_entity_poly.type
_entity_poly.pdbx_seq_one_letter_code
_entity_poly.pdbx_strand_id
1 'polypeptide(L)'
;PSVNQSPHSPQPPHSPPKLTELRPTDIDEITKLVLQSPTKQCELDPIPTSLVKQSISVLAPIITNIINLSLSSGTFPSSFKLSVVTPLLKKPNLDKNNFSSYRPISNLSFLSKLTERVVKDRLSAHLSKNSLFNTFQSAYIPFHSTESVLLSLYDSIIRAISKQQVTCLCLLDLSAAFDTIDHSILIHRPLIISYFQSFHLDVC
;
A
#
# COMPACT_ATOMS: atom_id res chain seq x y z
N PRO A 1 -46.20 -28.61 10.90
CA PRO A 1 -45.08 -28.39 10.02
C PRO A 1 -44.78 -26.90 9.93
N SER A 2 -43.85 -26.45 10.75
CA SER A 2 -43.40 -25.08 10.82
C SER A 2 -42.34 -24.84 9.72
N VAL A 3 -42.67 -23.95 8.81
CA VAL A 3 -41.78 -23.47 7.75
C VAL A 3 -40.64 -22.70 8.41
N ASN A 4 -39.42 -23.23 8.34
CA ASN A 4 -38.19 -22.53 8.72
C ASN A 4 -38.02 -21.31 7.82
N GLN A 5 -38.12 -20.12 8.39
CA GLN A 5 -37.70 -18.89 7.74
C GLN A 5 -36.18 -18.94 7.55
N SER A 6 -35.74 -18.91 6.33
CA SER A 6 -34.35 -18.74 5.94
C SER A 6 -33.79 -17.46 6.55
N PRO A 7 -32.55 -17.44 7.05
CA PRO A 7 -31.96 -16.22 7.55
C PRO A 7 -31.85 -15.21 6.42
N HIS A 8 -32.35 -13.99 6.66
CA HIS A 8 -32.21 -12.85 5.78
C HIS A 8 -30.75 -12.73 5.33
N SER A 9 -30.53 -12.87 4.03
CA SER A 9 -29.27 -12.44 3.43
C SER A 9 -29.11 -10.94 3.70
N PRO A 10 -27.97 -10.49 4.22
CA PRO A 10 -27.75 -9.07 4.44
C PRO A 10 -27.89 -8.33 3.10
N GLN A 11 -28.71 -7.28 3.08
CA GLN A 11 -28.80 -6.39 1.93
C GLN A 11 -27.39 -5.90 1.59
N PRO A 12 -27.03 -5.82 0.28
CA PRO A 12 -25.75 -5.27 -0.11
C PRO A 12 -25.66 -3.83 0.46
N PRO A 13 -24.58 -3.48 1.12
CA PRO A 13 -24.44 -2.16 1.72
C PRO A 13 -24.57 -1.09 0.64
N HIS A 14 -25.14 0.05 1.01
CA HIS A 14 -25.07 1.27 0.22
C HIS A 14 -23.69 1.39 -0.42
N SER A 15 -23.67 1.81 -1.71
CA SER A 15 -22.40 1.97 -2.43
C SER A 15 -21.36 2.64 -1.53
N PRO A 16 -20.17 2.07 -1.39
CA PRO A 16 -19.18 2.60 -0.45
C PRO A 16 -18.89 4.07 -0.76
N PRO A 17 -18.68 4.90 0.27
CA PRO A 17 -18.41 6.32 0.08
C PRO A 17 -17.17 6.48 -0.79
N LYS A 18 -17.30 7.28 -1.85
CA LYS A 18 -16.26 7.51 -2.83
C LYS A 18 -15.22 8.50 -2.28
N LEU A 19 -13.95 8.22 -2.50
CA LEU A 19 -12.88 9.21 -2.29
C LEU A 19 -12.84 10.13 -3.50
N THR A 20 -13.35 11.37 -3.36
CA THR A 20 -13.48 12.33 -4.46
C THR A 20 -12.26 13.25 -4.59
N GLU A 21 -11.54 13.46 -3.50
CA GLU A 21 -10.37 14.34 -3.46
C GLU A 21 -9.37 13.91 -2.37
N LEU A 22 -8.11 14.21 -2.57
CA LEU A 22 -7.07 14.06 -1.55
C LEU A 22 -6.82 15.40 -0.86
N ARG A 23 -6.98 15.42 0.45
CA ARG A 23 -6.67 16.61 1.27
C ARG A 23 -5.22 17.05 1.02
N PRO A 24 -4.99 18.36 0.77
CA PRO A 24 -3.63 18.89 0.64
C PRO A 24 -2.77 18.57 1.87
N THR A 25 -1.47 18.56 1.67
CA THR A 25 -0.50 18.49 2.77
C THR A 25 -0.04 19.90 3.16
N ASP A 26 0.48 20.04 4.37
CA ASP A 26 1.07 21.28 4.87
C ASP A 26 2.59 21.13 5.10
N ILE A 27 3.24 22.25 5.41
CA ILE A 27 4.68 22.32 5.61
C ILE A 27 5.12 21.47 6.80
N ASP A 28 4.33 21.43 7.87
CA ASP A 28 4.67 20.70 9.09
C ASP A 28 4.59 19.18 8.86
N GLU A 29 3.57 18.71 8.14
CA GLU A 29 3.43 17.32 7.75
C GLU A 29 4.61 16.89 6.87
N ILE A 30 4.97 17.67 5.86
CA ILE A 30 6.11 17.38 4.97
C ILE A 30 7.42 17.37 5.76
N THR A 31 7.64 18.36 6.62
CA THR A 31 8.84 18.43 7.47
C THR A 31 8.97 17.16 8.33
N LYS A 32 7.90 16.75 8.97
CA LYS A 32 7.85 15.53 9.79
C LYS A 32 8.15 14.28 8.95
N LEU A 33 7.52 14.13 7.79
CA LEU A 33 7.73 12.98 6.91
C LEU A 33 9.18 12.91 6.41
N VAL A 34 9.78 14.03 6.04
CA VAL A 34 11.17 14.10 5.59
C VAL A 34 12.12 13.73 6.73
N LEU A 35 11.96 14.29 7.91
CA LEU A 35 12.83 14.01 9.06
C LEU A 35 12.75 12.54 9.51
N GLN A 36 11.57 11.92 9.46
CA GLN A 36 11.35 10.51 9.79
C GLN A 36 11.81 9.54 8.70
N SER A 37 12.05 10.00 7.49
CA SER A 37 12.48 9.13 6.38
C SER A 37 13.89 8.59 6.63
N PRO A 38 14.21 7.35 6.19
CA PRO A 38 15.57 6.84 6.28
C PRO A 38 16.52 7.67 5.42
N THR A 39 17.77 7.83 5.87
CA THR A 39 18.83 8.55 5.13
C THR A 39 19.47 7.60 4.11
N LYS A 40 18.69 7.13 3.13
CA LYS A 40 19.17 6.30 2.02
C LYS A 40 19.10 7.12 0.75
N GLN A 41 20.17 7.08 -0.04
CA GLN A 41 20.25 7.74 -1.33
C GLN A 41 19.76 6.79 -2.43
N CYS A 42 19.03 7.34 -3.40
CA CYS A 42 18.73 6.69 -4.68
C CYS A 42 19.54 7.38 -5.78
N GLU A 43 19.98 6.64 -6.78
CA GLU A 43 20.71 7.18 -7.93
C GLU A 43 19.91 8.22 -8.71
N LEU A 44 18.57 8.16 -8.61
CA LEU A 44 17.66 9.13 -9.22
C LEU A 44 17.57 10.46 -8.47
N ASP A 45 18.13 10.54 -7.27
CA ASP A 45 18.05 11.75 -6.45
C ASP A 45 19.22 12.68 -6.77
N PRO A 46 18.97 13.88 -7.33
CA PRO A 46 20.03 14.86 -7.61
C PRO A 46 20.66 15.43 -6.34
N ILE A 47 19.95 15.35 -5.22
CA ILE A 47 20.37 15.84 -3.91
C ILE A 47 20.32 14.70 -2.90
N PRO A 48 21.40 14.44 -2.15
CA PRO A 48 21.39 13.44 -1.10
C PRO A 48 20.31 13.70 -0.04
N THR A 49 19.62 12.66 0.40
CA THR A 49 18.54 12.78 1.42
C THR A 49 19.04 13.43 2.73
N SER A 50 20.33 13.24 3.09
CA SER A 50 20.93 13.89 4.25
C SER A 50 20.91 15.41 4.11
N LEU A 51 21.24 15.92 2.92
CA LEU A 51 21.25 17.36 2.64
C LEU A 51 19.83 17.92 2.60
N VAL A 52 18.88 17.18 2.02
CA VAL A 52 17.45 17.57 2.06
C VAL A 52 16.97 17.73 3.50
N LYS A 53 17.33 16.83 4.40
CA LYS A 53 16.98 16.92 5.82
C LYS A 53 17.60 18.11 6.52
N GLN A 54 18.88 18.41 6.24
CA GLN A 54 19.57 19.56 6.82
C GLN A 54 18.98 20.89 6.35
N SER A 55 18.49 20.95 5.13
CA SER A 55 17.94 22.16 4.52
C SER A 55 16.40 22.18 4.51
N ILE A 56 15.74 21.35 5.33
CA ILE A 56 14.30 21.16 5.26
C ILE A 56 13.52 22.46 5.51
N SER A 57 14.00 23.35 6.36
CA SER A 57 13.36 24.63 6.63
C SER A 57 13.17 25.50 5.36
N VAL A 58 14.09 25.38 4.42
CA VAL A 58 14.04 26.10 3.13
C VAL A 58 13.29 25.28 2.07
N LEU A 59 13.46 23.97 2.08
CA LEU A 59 12.92 23.09 1.04
C LEU A 59 11.46 22.67 1.29
N ALA A 60 10.99 22.65 2.53
CA ALA A 60 9.64 22.18 2.86
C ALA A 60 8.54 22.95 2.11
N PRO A 61 8.54 24.28 1.97
CA PRO A 61 7.50 24.98 1.20
C PRO A 61 7.48 24.56 -0.27
N ILE A 62 8.65 24.35 -0.88
CA ILE A 62 8.78 23.95 -2.29
C ILE A 62 8.26 22.53 -2.46
N ILE A 63 8.70 21.59 -1.61
CA ILE A 63 8.26 20.20 -1.64
C ILE A 63 6.76 20.09 -1.43
N THR A 64 6.21 20.85 -0.46
CA THR A 64 4.77 20.91 -0.18
C THR A 64 3.99 21.36 -1.42
N ASN A 65 4.47 22.40 -2.10
CA ASN A 65 3.82 22.90 -3.32
C ASN A 65 3.83 21.87 -4.45
N ILE A 66 4.97 21.20 -4.69
CA ILE A 66 5.08 20.15 -5.71
C ILE A 66 4.08 19.01 -5.44
N ILE A 67 4.01 18.55 -4.20
CA ILE A 67 3.09 17.46 -3.81
C ILE A 67 1.64 17.93 -3.94
N ASN A 68 1.30 19.12 -3.48
CA ASN A 68 -0.08 19.65 -3.58
C ASN A 68 -0.52 19.86 -5.03
N LEU A 69 0.38 20.28 -5.92
CA LEU A 69 0.10 20.35 -7.35
C LEU A 69 -0.20 18.95 -7.93
N SER A 70 0.55 17.94 -7.54
CA SER A 70 0.27 16.55 -7.92
C SER A 70 -1.08 16.08 -7.39
N LEU A 71 -1.39 16.35 -6.12
CA LEU A 71 -2.66 15.96 -5.50
C LEU A 71 -3.85 16.66 -6.17
N SER A 72 -3.77 17.96 -6.43
CA SER A 72 -4.87 18.76 -7.00
C SER A 72 -5.11 18.47 -8.48
N SER A 73 -4.03 18.24 -9.25
CA SER A 73 -4.15 17.90 -10.68
C SER A 73 -4.52 16.44 -10.93
N GLY A 74 -4.42 15.58 -9.91
CA GLY A 74 -4.55 14.14 -10.09
C GLY A 74 -3.43 13.52 -10.95
N THR A 75 -2.32 14.23 -11.14
CA THR A 75 -1.22 13.80 -12.02
C THR A 75 0.01 13.43 -11.22
N PHE A 76 0.47 12.20 -11.37
CA PHE A 76 1.76 11.77 -10.84
C PHE A 76 2.84 12.04 -11.89
N PRO A 77 3.84 12.91 -11.63
CA PRO A 77 4.82 13.31 -12.63
C PRO A 77 5.57 12.11 -13.24
N SER A 78 5.79 12.11 -14.55
CA SER A 78 6.48 11.01 -15.23
C SER A 78 7.89 10.76 -14.68
N SER A 79 8.61 11.82 -14.28
CA SER A 79 9.90 11.70 -13.61
C SER A 79 9.85 10.96 -12.28
N PHE A 80 8.70 10.96 -11.59
CA PHE A 80 8.51 10.24 -10.34
C PHE A 80 8.20 8.75 -10.54
N LYS A 81 7.80 8.36 -11.76
CA LYS A 81 7.54 6.96 -12.13
C LYS A 81 8.82 6.19 -12.43
N LEU A 82 9.94 6.86 -12.63
CA LEU A 82 11.22 6.22 -12.88
C LEU A 82 11.71 5.47 -11.65
N SER A 83 12.19 4.25 -11.85
CA SER A 83 12.79 3.44 -10.79
C SER A 83 14.09 2.80 -11.24
N VAL A 84 15.03 2.63 -10.30
CA VAL A 84 16.23 1.82 -10.48
C VAL A 84 15.95 0.45 -9.87
N VAL A 85 15.97 -0.59 -10.70
CA VAL A 85 15.75 -1.96 -10.23
C VAL A 85 17.06 -2.58 -9.79
N THR A 86 17.14 -2.96 -8.52
CA THR A 86 18.29 -3.64 -7.93
C THR A 86 17.93 -5.08 -7.59
N PRO A 87 18.67 -6.08 -8.09
CA PRO A 87 18.42 -7.47 -7.73
C PRO A 87 18.87 -7.75 -6.28
N LEU A 88 17.96 -8.24 -5.45
CA LEU A 88 18.23 -8.65 -4.09
C LEU A 88 18.16 -10.16 -3.96
N LEU A 89 19.25 -10.80 -3.53
CA LEU A 89 19.27 -12.25 -3.29
C LEU A 89 18.26 -12.63 -2.19
N LYS A 90 17.39 -13.59 -2.47
CA LYS A 90 16.30 -14.02 -1.56
C LYS A 90 16.84 -14.61 -0.24
N LYS A 91 17.96 -15.34 -0.31
CA LYS A 91 18.66 -15.92 0.84
C LYS A 91 20.17 -15.95 0.55
N PRO A 92 21.04 -15.79 1.57
CA PRO A 92 22.50 -15.72 1.36
C PRO A 92 23.14 -16.97 0.74
N ASN A 93 22.51 -18.13 0.92
CA ASN A 93 23.00 -19.44 0.47
C ASN A 93 22.48 -19.87 -0.90
N LEU A 94 21.72 -19.03 -1.60
CA LEU A 94 21.23 -19.36 -2.93
C LEU A 94 22.28 -19.13 -4.00
N ASP A 95 22.15 -19.88 -5.11
CA ASP A 95 23.03 -19.74 -6.28
C ASP A 95 22.88 -18.34 -6.88
N LYS A 96 23.99 -17.61 -6.91
CA LYS A 96 24.09 -16.25 -7.45
C LYS A 96 24.01 -16.19 -8.97
N ASN A 97 24.24 -17.30 -9.66
CA ASN A 97 24.15 -17.38 -11.12
C ASN A 97 22.72 -17.66 -11.61
N ASN A 98 21.81 -18.00 -10.69
CA ASN A 98 20.41 -18.26 -11.02
C ASN A 98 19.55 -17.01 -10.77
N PHE A 99 18.98 -16.43 -11.84
CA PHE A 99 18.10 -15.26 -11.74
C PHE A 99 16.87 -15.47 -10.86
N SER A 100 16.35 -16.70 -10.78
CA SER A 100 15.23 -17.04 -9.90
C SER A 100 15.57 -16.90 -8.40
N SER A 101 16.86 -16.84 -8.04
CA SER A 101 17.33 -16.60 -6.68
C SER A 101 17.17 -15.15 -6.23
N TYR A 102 16.84 -14.23 -7.11
CA TYR A 102 16.74 -12.81 -6.81
C TYR A 102 15.29 -12.30 -6.76
N ARG A 103 15.11 -11.21 -6.02
CA ARG A 103 13.92 -10.35 -6.06
C ARG A 103 14.28 -9.04 -6.71
N PRO A 104 13.53 -8.53 -7.70
CA PRO A 104 13.71 -7.17 -8.18
C PRO A 104 13.21 -6.19 -7.09
N ILE A 105 14.04 -5.24 -6.71
CA ILE A 105 13.68 -4.16 -5.79
C ILE A 105 13.71 -2.86 -6.56
N SER A 106 12.53 -2.27 -6.78
CA SER A 106 12.39 -0.97 -7.44
C SER A 106 12.68 0.15 -6.46
N ASN A 107 13.71 0.94 -6.74
CA ASN A 107 14.09 2.10 -5.94
C ASN A 107 13.64 3.37 -6.66
N LEU A 108 12.65 4.04 -6.09
CA LEU A 108 12.13 5.32 -6.55
C LEU A 108 12.93 6.49 -5.96
N SER A 109 12.82 7.67 -6.56
CA SER A 109 13.38 8.91 -6.02
C SER A 109 12.76 9.26 -4.66
N PHE A 110 13.46 10.10 -3.89
CA PHE A 110 13.00 10.53 -2.58
C PHE A 110 11.65 11.26 -2.64
N LEU A 111 11.49 12.19 -3.59
CA LEU A 111 10.24 12.93 -3.78
C LEU A 111 9.09 12.03 -4.21
N SER A 112 9.35 11.03 -5.05
CA SER A 112 8.36 10.02 -5.43
C SER A 112 7.83 9.29 -4.20
N LYS A 113 8.72 8.72 -3.38
CA LYS A 113 8.37 8.02 -2.14
C LYS A 113 7.61 8.91 -1.15
N LEU A 114 7.98 10.19 -1.09
CA LEU A 114 7.30 11.14 -0.20
C LEU A 114 5.86 11.40 -0.67
N THR A 115 5.68 11.61 -1.99
CA THR A 115 4.34 11.78 -2.59
C THR A 115 3.48 10.54 -2.38
N GLU A 116 4.01 9.35 -2.64
CA GLU A 116 3.31 8.08 -2.39
C GLU A 116 2.89 7.92 -0.93
N ARG A 117 3.75 8.33 0.02
CA ARG A 117 3.44 8.27 1.45
C ARG A 117 2.27 9.17 1.80
N VAL A 118 2.24 10.41 1.28
CA VAL A 118 1.11 11.33 1.48
C VAL A 118 -0.18 10.74 0.94
N VAL A 119 -0.17 10.23 -0.30
CA VAL A 119 -1.33 9.58 -0.93
C VAL A 119 -1.79 8.36 -0.13
N LYS A 120 -0.86 7.49 0.26
CA LYS A 120 -1.13 6.31 1.09
C LYS A 120 -1.83 6.70 2.39
N ASP A 121 -1.36 7.73 3.08
CA ASP A 121 -1.92 8.14 4.36
C ASP A 121 -3.36 8.67 4.18
N ARG A 122 -3.64 9.42 3.10
CA ARG A 122 -5.01 9.87 2.76
C ARG A 122 -5.93 8.69 2.44
N LEU A 123 -5.46 7.78 1.58
CA LEU A 123 -6.21 6.58 1.19
C LEU A 123 -6.48 5.68 2.42
N SER A 124 -5.46 5.42 3.22
CA SER A 124 -5.61 4.58 4.42
C SER A 124 -6.59 5.18 5.43
N ALA A 125 -6.55 6.49 5.62
CA ALA A 125 -7.50 7.20 6.49
C ALA A 125 -8.95 7.06 5.96
N HIS A 126 -9.15 7.20 4.65
CA HIS A 126 -10.47 7.02 4.03
C HIS A 126 -10.97 5.58 4.20
N LEU A 127 -10.14 4.58 3.89
CA LEU A 127 -10.49 3.17 4.02
C LEU A 127 -10.83 2.80 5.47
N SER A 128 -10.03 3.27 6.43
CA SER A 128 -10.25 3.03 7.85
C SER A 128 -11.53 3.69 8.35
N LYS A 129 -11.75 4.97 8.03
CA LYS A 129 -12.94 5.73 8.43
C LYS A 129 -14.23 5.07 7.96
N ASN A 130 -14.21 4.44 6.81
CA ASN A 130 -15.39 3.84 6.17
C ASN A 130 -15.45 2.31 6.32
N SER A 131 -14.58 1.72 7.16
CA SER A 131 -14.52 0.26 7.39
C SER A 131 -14.39 -0.56 6.09
N LEU A 132 -13.59 -0.06 5.13
CA LEU A 132 -13.42 -0.65 3.81
C LEU A 132 -12.25 -1.65 3.75
N PHE A 133 -11.46 -1.77 4.80
CA PHE A 133 -10.45 -2.84 4.89
C PHE A 133 -11.13 -4.20 5.05
N ASN A 134 -10.57 -5.21 4.41
CA ASN A 134 -11.02 -6.58 4.64
C ASN A 134 -10.69 -6.98 6.11
N THR A 135 -11.68 -7.46 6.84
CA THR A 135 -11.55 -7.85 8.25
C THR A 135 -10.54 -8.97 8.49
N PHE A 136 -10.27 -9.78 7.47
CA PHE A 136 -9.28 -10.87 7.53
C PHE A 136 -7.90 -10.48 6.98
N GLN A 137 -7.74 -9.25 6.51
CA GLN A 137 -6.43 -8.78 6.06
C GLN A 137 -5.58 -8.39 7.26
N SER A 138 -4.37 -8.93 7.33
CA SER A 138 -3.37 -8.54 8.33
C SER A 138 -2.14 -7.90 7.72
N ALA A 139 -1.80 -8.22 6.47
CA ALA A 139 -0.69 -7.60 5.77
C ALA A 139 -0.93 -6.10 5.57
N TYR A 140 0.09 -5.28 5.87
CA TYR A 140 0.07 -3.81 5.75
C TYR A 140 -0.94 -3.10 6.66
N ILE A 141 -1.47 -3.77 7.67
CA ILE A 141 -2.35 -3.20 8.68
C ILE A 141 -1.52 -2.84 9.92
N PRO A 142 -1.65 -1.62 10.47
CA PRO A 142 -0.96 -1.23 11.71
C PRO A 142 -1.30 -2.20 12.86
N PHE A 143 -0.29 -2.46 13.71
CA PHE A 143 -0.41 -3.34 14.89
C PHE A 143 -0.68 -4.82 14.59
N HIS A 144 -0.60 -5.25 13.33
CA HIS A 144 -0.61 -6.66 12.94
C HIS A 144 0.80 -7.15 12.68
N SER A 145 1.09 -8.39 13.08
CA SER A 145 2.35 -9.08 12.82
C SER A 145 2.09 -10.52 12.37
N THR A 146 3.12 -11.17 11.84
CA THR A 146 3.04 -12.61 11.50
C THR A 146 2.65 -13.45 12.72
N GLU A 147 3.21 -13.12 13.89
CA GLU A 147 2.93 -13.82 15.14
C GLU A 147 1.46 -13.67 15.56
N SER A 148 0.89 -12.47 15.46
CA SER A 148 -0.53 -12.26 15.82
C SER A 148 -1.48 -13.03 14.89
N VAL A 149 -1.14 -13.14 13.59
CA VAL A 149 -1.92 -13.92 12.63
C VAL A 149 -1.82 -15.42 12.93
N LEU A 150 -0.61 -15.92 13.17
CA LEU A 150 -0.38 -17.32 13.52
C LEU A 150 -1.08 -17.70 14.83
N LEU A 151 -1.09 -16.83 15.83
CA LEU A 151 -1.80 -17.04 17.09
C LEU A 151 -3.30 -17.13 16.85
N SER A 152 -3.88 -16.24 16.04
CA SER A 152 -5.30 -16.27 15.69
C SER A 152 -5.69 -17.55 14.94
N LEU A 153 -4.82 -17.99 14.01
CA LEU A 153 -5.02 -19.25 13.30
C LEU A 153 -4.96 -20.45 14.25
N TYR A 154 -3.97 -20.47 15.14
CA TYR A 154 -3.82 -21.51 16.14
C TYR A 154 -5.04 -21.60 17.07
N ASP A 155 -5.52 -20.47 17.60
CA ASP A 155 -6.73 -20.43 18.42
C ASP A 155 -7.95 -20.97 17.67
N SER A 156 -8.09 -20.63 16.39
CA SER A 156 -9.18 -21.14 15.54
C SER A 156 -9.13 -22.65 15.39
N ILE A 157 -7.94 -23.23 15.19
CA ILE A 157 -7.72 -24.67 15.09
C ILE A 157 -8.04 -25.37 16.41
N ILE A 158 -7.56 -24.85 17.55
CA ILE A 158 -7.83 -25.43 18.86
C ILE A 158 -9.33 -25.41 19.19
N ARG A 159 -10.03 -24.32 18.85
CA ARG A 159 -11.49 -24.24 19.02
C ARG A 159 -12.24 -25.24 18.16
N ALA A 160 -11.76 -25.53 16.96
CA ALA A 160 -12.36 -26.55 16.10
C ALA A 160 -12.14 -27.96 16.69
N ILE A 161 -10.93 -28.27 17.16
CA ILE A 161 -10.59 -29.54 17.80
C ILE A 161 -11.46 -29.76 19.05
N SER A 162 -11.63 -28.73 19.90
CA SER A 162 -12.46 -28.85 21.11
C SER A 162 -13.95 -29.12 20.81
N LYS A 163 -14.40 -28.79 19.60
CA LYS A 163 -15.74 -29.10 19.08
C LYS A 163 -15.79 -30.40 18.27
N GLN A 164 -14.72 -31.19 18.29
CA GLN A 164 -14.58 -32.43 17.50
C GLN A 164 -14.76 -32.19 15.98
N GLN A 165 -14.35 -31.02 15.49
CA GLN A 165 -14.41 -30.66 14.08
C GLN A 165 -13.05 -30.91 13.42
N VAL A 166 -13.07 -31.27 12.14
CA VAL A 166 -11.86 -31.40 11.32
C VAL A 166 -11.53 -30.05 10.70
N THR A 167 -10.26 -29.62 10.78
CA THR A 167 -9.78 -28.39 10.17
C THR A 167 -8.94 -28.74 8.94
N CYS A 168 -9.22 -28.10 7.81
CA CYS A 168 -8.39 -28.14 6.62
C CYS A 168 -7.79 -26.75 6.39
N LEU A 169 -6.46 -26.64 6.43
CA LEU A 169 -5.73 -25.41 6.14
C LEU A 169 -5.21 -25.44 4.71
N CYS A 170 -5.73 -24.54 3.85
CA CYS A 170 -5.23 -24.35 2.50
C CYS A 170 -4.40 -23.07 2.43
N LEU A 171 -3.14 -23.20 2.05
CA LEU A 171 -2.19 -22.06 1.88
C LEU A 171 -2.03 -21.81 0.38
N LEU A 172 -2.36 -20.58 -0.04
CA LEU A 172 -2.20 -20.13 -1.43
C LEU A 172 -1.15 -19.04 -1.47
N ASP A 173 -0.19 -19.17 -2.39
CA ASP A 173 0.82 -18.14 -2.65
C ASP A 173 0.76 -17.74 -4.12
N LEU A 174 0.95 -16.43 -4.37
CA LEU A 174 0.95 -15.87 -5.71
C LEU A 174 2.38 -15.48 -6.08
N SER A 175 2.92 -16.13 -7.12
CA SER A 175 4.22 -15.76 -7.68
C SER A 175 4.14 -14.40 -8.35
N ALA A 176 5.10 -13.51 -8.06
CA ALA A 176 5.19 -12.16 -8.66
C ALA A 176 3.87 -11.38 -8.60
N ALA A 177 3.19 -11.42 -7.45
CA ALA A 177 1.82 -10.89 -7.28
C ALA A 177 1.66 -9.43 -7.74
N PHE A 178 2.67 -8.57 -7.52
CA PHE A 178 2.61 -7.17 -7.95
C PHE A 178 2.84 -7.00 -9.46
N ASP A 179 3.62 -7.88 -10.09
CA ASP A 179 3.95 -7.81 -11.52
C ASP A 179 2.85 -8.41 -12.40
N THR A 180 1.96 -9.20 -11.80
CA THR A 180 0.86 -9.91 -12.52
C THR A 180 -0.50 -9.25 -12.36
N ILE A 181 -0.58 -8.13 -11.61
CA ILE A 181 -1.83 -7.38 -11.45
C ILE A 181 -2.20 -6.68 -12.76
N ASP A 182 -3.41 -6.94 -13.25
CA ASP A 182 -4.01 -6.11 -14.29
C ASP A 182 -4.47 -4.78 -13.67
N HIS A 183 -3.73 -3.72 -13.99
CA HIS A 183 -3.99 -2.38 -13.47
C HIS A 183 -5.34 -1.84 -13.95
N SER A 184 -5.79 -2.20 -15.16
CA SER A 184 -7.08 -1.78 -15.67
C SER A 184 -8.21 -2.37 -14.83
N ILE A 185 -8.11 -3.67 -14.49
CA ILE A 185 -9.07 -4.32 -13.59
C ILE A 185 -9.00 -3.71 -12.20
N LEU A 186 -7.79 -3.47 -11.67
CA LEU A 186 -7.61 -2.88 -10.34
C LEU A 186 -8.26 -1.50 -10.25
N ILE A 187 -8.03 -0.65 -11.24
CA ILE A 187 -8.59 0.70 -11.31
C ILE A 187 -10.13 0.66 -11.44
N HIS A 188 -10.69 -0.32 -12.14
CA HIS A 188 -12.14 -0.43 -12.33
C HIS A 188 -12.88 -1.09 -11.15
N ARG A 189 -12.20 -1.55 -10.11
CA ARG A 189 -12.85 -2.06 -8.91
C ARG A 189 -13.55 -0.93 -8.14
N PRO A 190 -14.82 -1.10 -7.70
CA PRO A 190 -15.67 -0.01 -7.18
C PRO A 190 -15.11 0.77 -5.99
N LEU A 191 -14.22 0.20 -5.21
CA LEU A 191 -13.61 0.84 -4.03
C LEU A 191 -12.52 1.87 -4.37
N ILE A 192 -11.97 1.82 -5.58
CA ILE A 192 -10.82 2.63 -6.01
C ILE A 192 -11.24 3.65 -7.07
N ILE A 193 -12.37 3.43 -7.74
CA ILE A 193 -12.76 4.04 -9.02
C ILE A 193 -12.88 5.57 -9.00
N SER A 194 -13.38 6.19 -7.97
CA SER A 194 -13.76 7.59 -8.12
C SER A 194 -12.60 8.57 -8.02
N TYR A 195 -11.51 8.15 -7.39
CA TYR A 195 -10.34 9.00 -7.28
C TYR A 195 -9.31 8.71 -8.39
N PHE A 196 -9.05 7.44 -8.66
CA PHE A 196 -8.05 7.05 -9.68
C PHE A 196 -8.51 7.30 -11.12
N GLN A 197 -9.79 7.49 -11.40
CA GLN A 197 -10.23 7.95 -12.73
C GLN A 197 -9.78 9.39 -13.04
N SER A 198 -9.54 10.19 -12.00
CA SER A 198 -8.95 11.53 -12.16
C SER A 198 -7.42 11.49 -12.20
N PHE A 199 -6.80 10.46 -11.62
CA PHE A 199 -5.39 10.17 -11.78
C PHE A 199 -5.21 9.43 -13.12
N HIS A 200 -4.73 10.12 -14.14
CA HIS A 200 -4.16 9.49 -15.32
C HIS A 200 -2.93 8.69 -14.87
N LEU A 201 -3.17 7.48 -14.34
CA LEU A 201 -2.14 6.47 -14.20
C LEU A 201 -1.88 5.92 -15.61
N ASP A 202 -1.09 6.63 -16.38
CA ASP A 202 -0.34 6.02 -17.47
C ASP A 202 0.63 5.04 -16.83
N VAL A 203 0.16 3.81 -16.65
CA VAL A 203 1.00 2.70 -16.23
C VAL A 203 1.73 2.24 -17.49
N CYS A 204 3.03 2.54 -17.57
CA CYS A 204 3.95 1.89 -18.51
C CYS A 204 4.30 0.50 -18.00
#